data_d8a832543bae5ed699a7aa4592b36f30
#
_entry.id   d8a832543bae5ed699a7aa4592b36f30
#
_cell.length_a   1.000
_cell.length_b   1.000
_cell.length_c   1.000
_cell.angle_alpha   90.00
_cell.angle_beta   90.00
_cell.angle_gamma   90.00
#
_symmetry.space_group_name_H-M   'P 1'
#
loop_
_entity.id
_entity.type
_entity.pdbx_description
1 polymer ?
#
loop_
_entity_poly.entity_id
_entity_poly.type
_entity_poly.pdbx_seq_one_letter_code
_entity_poly.pdbx_strand_id
1 'polypeptide(L)'
;DMEEASTTEATLSVFEDVANDIGGGVGLCVQANLRRTRRDLERLAALPGKVRLVKGAYDEPPELAYQEHSRVNQAYREDLTYMFEAFDGRIAVGSHDPAMLELAQRLHDEHGTDYEIQMLMGVRPDSQRELAATGHDVWQYAPYGEKWLSYTYRRVRERRENLLFAARAILGR
;
A
#
# COMPACT_ATOMS: atom_id res chain seq x y z
N ASP A 1 11.00 -2.43 2.47
CA ASP A 1 10.18 -1.80 1.42
C ASP A 1 10.42 -2.44 0.06
N MET A 2 9.46 -2.27 -0.84
CA MET A 2 9.59 -2.75 -2.21
C MET A 2 10.07 -1.61 -3.11
N GLU A 3 11.04 -1.93 -3.96
CA GLU A 3 11.58 -1.03 -4.96
C GLU A 3 11.02 -1.37 -6.36
N GLU A 4 11.82 -1.24 -7.41
CA GLU A 4 11.43 -1.55 -8.79
C GLU A 4 11.06 -3.02 -9.00
N ALA A 5 10.26 -3.31 -10.04
CA ALA A 5 9.81 -4.66 -10.38
C ALA A 5 10.96 -5.67 -10.55
N SER A 6 12.12 -5.22 -10.99
CA SER A 6 13.33 -6.03 -11.16
C SER A 6 13.86 -6.64 -9.86
N THR A 7 13.60 -6.00 -8.72
CA THR A 7 14.06 -6.45 -7.38
C THR A 7 13.00 -7.23 -6.61
N THR A 8 11.76 -7.28 -7.10
CA THR A 8 10.62 -7.87 -6.39
C THR A 8 10.88 -9.32 -5.98
N GLU A 9 11.37 -10.16 -6.89
CA GLU A 9 11.59 -11.58 -6.57
C GLU A 9 12.67 -11.77 -5.51
N ALA A 10 13.77 -11.03 -5.60
CA ALA A 10 14.84 -11.10 -4.60
C ALA A 10 14.34 -10.64 -3.22
N THR A 11 13.54 -9.58 -3.18
CA THR A 11 12.96 -9.08 -1.93
C THR A 11 11.99 -10.08 -1.31
N LEU A 12 11.14 -10.74 -2.12
CA LEU A 12 10.25 -11.81 -1.66
C LEU A 12 11.02 -12.98 -1.08
N SER A 13 12.05 -13.48 -1.79
CA SER A 13 12.86 -14.60 -1.31
C SER A 13 13.54 -14.29 0.02
N VAL A 14 14.13 -13.11 0.17
CA VAL A 14 14.76 -12.70 1.45
C VAL A 14 13.71 -12.60 2.56
N PHE A 15 12.53 -12.06 2.26
CA PHE A 15 11.45 -12.00 3.25
C PHE A 15 10.99 -13.39 3.70
N GLU A 16 10.83 -14.34 2.76
CA GLU A 16 10.44 -15.72 3.06
C GLU A 16 11.44 -16.41 3.98
N ASP A 17 12.74 -16.29 3.65
CA ASP A 17 13.81 -16.86 4.47
C ASP A 17 13.79 -16.28 5.89
N VAL A 18 13.75 -14.95 6.02
CA VAL A 18 13.76 -14.28 7.32
C VAL A 18 12.48 -14.55 8.11
N ALA A 19 11.30 -14.52 7.47
CA ALA A 19 10.03 -14.77 8.12
C ALA A 19 9.94 -16.20 8.67
N ASN A 20 10.46 -17.19 7.95
CA ASN A 20 10.53 -18.57 8.40
C ASN A 20 11.51 -18.76 9.57
N ASP A 21 12.65 -18.06 9.53
CA ASP A 21 13.70 -18.21 10.57
C ASP A 21 13.28 -17.59 11.90
N ILE A 22 12.63 -16.43 11.89
CA ILE A 22 12.30 -15.69 13.12
C ILE A 22 10.80 -15.72 13.50
N GLY A 23 9.96 -16.36 12.68
CA GLY A 23 8.57 -16.64 13.02
C GLY A 23 7.65 -15.42 13.11
N GLY A 24 8.01 -14.30 12.51
CA GLY A 24 7.26 -13.03 12.55
C GLY A 24 8.11 -11.85 13.02
N GLY A 25 7.50 -10.68 13.23
CA GLY A 25 8.23 -9.46 13.57
C GLY A 25 8.92 -8.77 12.38
N VAL A 26 8.74 -9.31 11.17
CA VAL A 26 9.19 -8.73 9.90
C VAL A 26 7.99 -8.35 9.05
N GLY A 27 8.19 -7.42 8.13
CA GLY A 27 7.17 -7.00 7.20
C GLY A 27 7.71 -6.81 5.79
N LEU A 28 6.82 -6.95 4.83
CA LEU A 28 7.08 -6.76 3.41
C LEU A 28 6.08 -5.77 2.84
N CYS A 29 6.50 -5.02 1.80
CA CYS A 29 5.60 -4.17 1.00
C CYS A 29 5.38 -4.81 -0.37
N VAL A 30 4.13 -4.83 -0.85
CA VAL A 30 3.76 -5.24 -2.21
C VAL A 30 2.99 -4.13 -2.92
N GLN A 31 3.07 -4.08 -4.25
CA GLN A 31 2.58 -2.99 -5.06
C GLN A 31 1.45 -3.46 -5.99
N ALA A 32 0.23 -2.95 -5.79
CA ALA A 32 -0.96 -3.33 -6.56
C ALA A 32 -0.89 -2.97 -8.07
N ASN A 33 -0.01 -2.05 -8.47
CA ASN A 33 0.19 -1.76 -9.88
C ASN A 33 0.90 -2.89 -10.63
N LEU A 34 1.68 -3.75 -9.96
CA LEU A 34 2.35 -4.88 -10.60
C LEU A 34 1.37 -6.01 -10.88
N ARG A 35 1.41 -6.54 -12.10
CA ARG A 35 0.53 -7.63 -12.55
C ARG A 35 0.74 -8.94 -11.78
N ARG A 36 1.91 -9.09 -11.15
CA ARG A 36 2.26 -10.28 -10.38
C ARG A 36 1.73 -10.27 -8.95
N THR A 37 1.32 -9.12 -8.42
CA THR A 37 1.04 -8.92 -6.98
C THR A 37 0.03 -9.92 -6.42
N ARG A 38 -1.04 -10.24 -7.13
CA ARG A 38 -1.99 -11.26 -6.68
C ARG A 38 -1.34 -12.61 -6.42
N ARG A 39 -0.52 -13.09 -7.35
CA ARG A 39 0.22 -14.35 -7.19
C ARG A 39 1.23 -14.28 -6.03
N ASP A 40 1.87 -13.13 -5.84
CA ASP A 40 2.79 -12.93 -4.74
C ASP A 40 2.05 -12.96 -3.40
N LEU A 41 0.87 -12.37 -3.29
CA LEU A 41 0.01 -12.43 -2.11
C LEU A 41 -0.41 -13.87 -1.77
N GLU A 42 -0.72 -14.68 -2.77
CA GLU A 42 -1.03 -16.12 -2.57
C GLU A 42 0.15 -16.88 -1.94
N ARG A 43 1.38 -16.54 -2.32
CA ARG A 43 2.61 -17.07 -1.70
C ARG A 43 2.77 -16.61 -0.25
N LEU A 44 2.47 -15.34 0.01
CA LEU A 44 2.70 -14.67 1.29
C LEU A 44 1.66 -15.04 2.36
N ALA A 45 0.46 -15.46 1.97
CA ALA A 45 -0.64 -15.73 2.89
C ALA A 45 -0.32 -16.79 3.95
N ALA A 46 0.50 -17.78 3.61
CA ALA A 46 0.90 -18.86 4.51
C ALA A 46 2.13 -18.53 5.37
N LEU A 47 2.81 -17.40 5.12
CA LEU A 47 4.04 -17.04 5.81
C LEU A 47 3.77 -16.18 7.05
N PRO A 48 4.57 -16.32 8.12
CA PRO A 48 4.52 -15.38 9.22
C PRO A 48 5.09 -14.03 8.80
N GLY A 49 4.56 -12.95 9.34
CA GLY A 49 5.03 -11.60 9.04
C GLY A 49 3.95 -10.72 8.43
N LYS A 50 4.19 -9.42 8.46
CA LYS A 50 3.23 -8.40 8.04
C LYS A 50 3.38 -8.08 6.55
N VAL A 51 2.27 -7.97 5.84
CA VAL A 51 2.28 -7.55 4.43
C VAL A 51 1.57 -6.20 4.29
N ARG A 52 2.29 -5.24 3.75
CA ARG A 52 1.77 -3.91 3.43
C ARG A 52 1.41 -3.82 1.95
N LEU A 53 0.15 -3.53 1.66
CA LEU A 53 -0.30 -3.25 0.30
C LEU A 53 -0.24 -1.74 0.02
N VAL A 54 0.45 -1.36 -1.05
CA VAL A 54 0.49 0.00 -1.60
C VAL A 54 0.07 0.00 -3.06
N LYS A 55 -0.28 1.18 -3.62
CA LYS A 55 -0.62 1.27 -5.06
C LYS A 55 0.58 1.02 -5.97
N GLY A 56 1.77 1.41 -5.53
CA GLY A 56 3.00 1.42 -6.32
C GLY A 56 3.40 2.86 -6.70
N ALA A 57 4.72 3.09 -6.79
CA ALA A 57 5.28 4.43 -7.02
C ALA A 57 6.29 4.49 -8.17
N TYR A 58 6.63 3.34 -8.75
CA TYR A 58 7.62 3.24 -9.81
C TYR A 58 6.95 3.20 -11.18
N ASP A 59 7.63 3.82 -12.15
CA ASP A 59 7.20 3.85 -13.55
C ASP A 59 7.73 2.59 -14.24
N GLU A 60 6.89 1.57 -14.27
CA GLU A 60 7.21 0.24 -14.79
C GLU A 60 6.60 0.03 -16.19
N PRO A 61 7.19 -0.79 -17.05
CA PRO A 61 6.66 -1.03 -18.38
C PRO A 61 5.30 -1.74 -18.37
N PRO A 62 4.46 -1.54 -19.43
CA PRO A 62 3.08 -2.03 -19.47
C PRO A 62 2.92 -3.55 -19.33
N GLU A 63 3.93 -4.32 -19.69
CA GLU A 63 3.97 -5.77 -19.54
C GLU A 63 4.12 -6.20 -18.06
N LEU A 64 4.69 -5.35 -17.20
CA LEU A 64 4.90 -5.63 -15.78
C LEU A 64 3.85 -4.96 -14.90
N ALA A 65 3.34 -3.78 -15.29
CA ALA A 65 2.43 -3.00 -14.46
C ALA A 65 1.22 -2.44 -15.21
N TYR A 66 0.16 -2.19 -14.47
CA TYR A 66 -1.00 -1.45 -14.95
C TYR A 66 -0.67 0.03 -15.10
N GLN A 67 -1.01 0.62 -16.23
CA GLN A 67 -0.70 2.02 -16.55
C GLN A 67 -1.83 2.99 -16.14
N GLU A 68 -3.06 2.51 -16.15
CA GLU A 68 -4.23 3.32 -15.84
C GLU A 68 -4.53 3.34 -14.35
N HIS A 69 -4.71 4.52 -13.78
CA HIS A 69 -5.05 4.70 -12.36
C HIS A 69 -6.33 3.94 -11.96
N SER A 70 -7.32 3.88 -12.84
CA SER A 70 -8.55 3.11 -12.62
C SER A 70 -8.27 1.64 -12.43
N ARG A 71 -7.37 1.07 -13.25
CA ARG A 71 -6.98 -0.35 -13.16
C ARG A 71 -6.13 -0.64 -11.94
N VAL A 72 -5.20 0.27 -11.58
CA VAL A 72 -4.43 0.17 -10.33
C VAL A 72 -5.35 0.21 -9.11
N ASN A 73 -6.33 1.12 -9.09
CA ASN A 73 -7.32 1.19 -8.02
C ASN A 73 -8.18 -0.08 -7.94
N GLN A 74 -8.53 -0.67 -9.08
CA GLN A 74 -9.26 -1.94 -9.11
C GLN A 74 -8.40 -3.08 -8.58
N ALA A 75 -7.15 -3.22 -9.04
CA ALA A 75 -6.22 -4.23 -8.55
C ALA A 75 -5.99 -4.10 -7.03
N TYR A 76 -5.82 -2.86 -6.52
CA TYR A 76 -5.69 -2.61 -5.09
C TYR A 76 -6.90 -3.14 -4.30
N ARG A 77 -8.13 -2.90 -4.78
CA ARG A 77 -9.34 -3.41 -4.11
C ARG A 77 -9.41 -4.94 -4.14
N GLU A 78 -9.12 -5.54 -5.30
CA GLU A 78 -9.12 -6.99 -5.48
C GLU A 78 -8.08 -7.67 -4.56
N ASP A 79 -6.87 -7.10 -4.50
CA ASP A 79 -5.78 -7.59 -3.66
C ASP A 79 -6.07 -7.39 -2.17
N LEU A 80 -6.61 -6.22 -1.78
CA LEU A 80 -6.98 -5.96 -0.39
C LEU A 80 -8.08 -6.91 0.09
N THR A 81 -9.12 -7.14 -0.73
CA THR A 81 -10.18 -8.11 -0.42
C THR A 81 -9.59 -9.49 -0.17
N TYR A 82 -8.71 -9.95 -1.06
CA TYR A 82 -8.04 -11.24 -0.88
C TYR A 82 -7.22 -11.30 0.42
N MET A 83 -6.51 -10.24 0.78
CA MET A 83 -5.73 -10.22 2.01
C MET A 83 -6.65 -10.40 3.23
N PHE A 84 -7.81 -9.74 3.28
CA PHE A 84 -8.76 -9.91 4.39
C PHE A 84 -9.39 -11.31 4.45
N GLU A 85 -9.54 -11.98 3.31
CA GLU A 85 -10.06 -13.35 3.23
C GLU A 85 -9.01 -14.42 3.61
N ALA A 86 -7.73 -14.18 3.30
CA ALA A 86 -6.70 -15.22 3.32
C ALA A 86 -5.61 -15.05 4.39
N PHE A 87 -5.46 -13.86 4.98
CA PHE A 87 -4.43 -13.58 5.98
C PHE A 87 -5.03 -13.58 7.40
N ASP A 88 -4.26 -14.07 8.38
CA ASP A 88 -4.63 -14.06 9.81
C ASP A 88 -4.37 -12.69 10.48
N GLY A 89 -4.90 -11.58 9.97
CA GLY A 89 -4.44 -10.25 10.37
C GLY A 89 -3.10 -9.96 9.70
N ARG A 90 -2.19 -9.26 10.34
CA ARG A 90 -0.86 -8.91 9.78
C ARG A 90 -0.95 -8.15 8.45
N ILE A 91 -2.04 -7.40 8.26
CA ILE A 91 -2.33 -6.59 7.09
C ILE A 91 -1.99 -5.14 7.41
N ALA A 92 -1.19 -4.50 6.53
CA ALA A 92 -0.98 -3.07 6.57
C ALA A 92 -1.54 -2.41 5.30
N VAL A 93 -2.49 -1.49 5.48
CA VAL A 93 -3.14 -0.73 4.40
C VAL A 93 -2.35 0.54 4.15
N GLY A 94 -1.46 0.50 3.15
CA GLY A 94 -0.61 1.62 2.77
C GLY A 94 -1.31 2.57 1.80
N SER A 95 -2.20 3.43 2.29
CA SER A 95 -2.98 4.32 1.43
C SER A 95 -3.38 5.62 2.11
N HIS A 96 -3.53 6.69 1.29
CA HIS A 96 -4.14 7.97 1.68
C HIS A 96 -5.51 8.17 1.03
N ASP A 97 -5.96 7.21 0.23
CA ASP A 97 -7.21 7.27 -0.52
C ASP A 97 -8.38 6.88 0.39
N PRO A 98 -9.35 7.78 0.65
CA PRO A 98 -10.48 7.48 1.52
C PRO A 98 -11.24 6.23 1.09
N ALA A 99 -11.42 6.03 -0.21
CA ALA A 99 -12.16 4.88 -0.73
C ALA A 99 -11.47 3.53 -0.42
N MET A 100 -10.14 3.52 -0.30
CA MET A 100 -9.39 2.32 0.10
C MET A 100 -9.46 2.09 1.60
N LEU A 101 -9.43 3.17 2.40
CA LEU A 101 -9.58 3.08 3.86
C LEU A 101 -11.00 2.65 4.26
N GLU A 102 -12.02 3.18 3.60
CA GLU A 102 -13.41 2.75 3.79
C GLU A 102 -13.62 1.29 3.38
N LEU A 103 -12.97 0.84 2.31
CA LEU A 103 -12.99 -0.58 1.93
C LEU A 103 -12.35 -1.45 2.99
N ALA A 104 -11.18 -1.07 3.51
CA ALA A 104 -10.50 -1.82 4.58
C ALA A 104 -11.39 -1.96 5.82
N GLN A 105 -12.07 -0.88 6.24
CA GLN A 105 -13.00 -0.92 7.35
C GLN A 105 -14.16 -1.90 7.10
N ARG A 106 -14.80 -1.84 5.93
CA ARG A 106 -15.88 -2.78 5.59
C ARG A 106 -15.42 -4.23 5.58
N LEU A 107 -14.23 -4.50 5.05
CA LEU A 107 -13.66 -5.84 5.03
C LEU A 107 -13.33 -6.33 6.44
N HIS A 108 -12.84 -5.45 7.32
CA HIS A 108 -12.66 -5.77 8.73
C HIS A 108 -13.99 -6.12 9.40
N ASP A 109 -15.04 -5.31 9.18
CA ASP A 109 -16.37 -5.56 9.74
C ASP A 109 -16.97 -6.89 9.24
N GLU A 110 -16.66 -7.30 8.00
CA GLU A 110 -17.17 -8.52 7.37
C GLU A 110 -16.39 -9.77 7.80
N HIS A 111 -15.07 -9.71 7.84
CA HIS A 111 -14.18 -10.87 8.07
C HIS A 111 -13.65 -10.96 9.50
N GLY A 112 -13.67 -9.86 10.27
CA GLY A 112 -13.06 -9.79 11.59
C GLY A 112 -11.53 -9.79 11.58
N THR A 113 -10.91 -9.64 10.42
CA THR A 113 -9.46 -9.68 10.25
C THR A 113 -8.84 -8.35 10.66
N ASP A 114 -7.89 -8.37 11.59
CA ASP A 114 -7.21 -7.17 12.07
C ASP A 114 -6.26 -6.58 11.02
N TYR A 115 -6.17 -5.25 11.02
CA TYR A 115 -5.30 -4.50 10.13
C TYR A 115 -4.78 -3.21 10.76
N GLU A 116 -3.72 -2.67 10.19
CA GLU A 116 -3.24 -1.31 10.50
C GLU A 116 -3.27 -0.42 9.26
N ILE A 117 -3.38 0.89 9.48
CA ILE A 117 -3.31 1.91 8.42
C ILE A 117 -1.92 2.53 8.44
N GLN A 118 -1.24 2.54 7.30
CA GLN A 118 0.07 3.18 7.17
C GLN A 118 -0.01 4.37 6.22
N MET A 119 0.32 5.55 6.72
CA MET A 119 0.26 6.80 5.98
C MET A 119 1.58 7.56 6.04
N LEU A 120 1.90 8.30 4.99
CA LEU A 120 3.11 9.11 4.95
C LEU A 120 2.99 10.30 5.91
N MET A 121 4.04 10.58 6.66
CA MET A 121 4.09 11.75 7.53
C MET A 121 3.88 13.05 6.74
N GLY A 122 3.01 13.92 7.25
CA GLY A 122 2.67 15.21 6.63
C GLY A 122 1.64 15.13 5.48
N VAL A 123 1.18 13.95 5.10
CA VAL A 123 0.09 13.79 4.12
C VAL A 123 -1.22 13.58 4.87
N ARG A 124 -2.19 14.48 4.68
CA ARG A 124 -3.52 14.46 5.32
C ARG A 124 -3.45 14.30 6.85
N PRO A 125 -2.72 15.16 7.57
CA PRO A 125 -2.47 14.97 9.01
C PRO A 125 -3.76 14.99 9.86
N ASP A 126 -4.80 15.72 9.42
CA ASP A 126 -6.08 15.76 10.11
C ASP A 126 -6.82 14.42 9.99
N SER A 127 -6.83 13.82 8.80
CA SER A 127 -7.39 12.47 8.61
C SER A 127 -6.67 11.40 9.43
N GLN A 128 -5.34 11.50 9.56
CA GLN A 128 -4.57 10.56 10.41
C GLN A 128 -4.99 10.67 11.87
N ARG A 129 -5.14 11.90 12.39
CA ARG A 129 -5.59 12.13 13.77
C ARG A 129 -7.03 11.65 14.01
N GLU A 130 -7.91 11.88 13.05
CA GLU A 130 -9.30 11.44 13.10
C GLU A 130 -9.41 9.92 13.13
N LEU A 131 -8.70 9.22 12.23
CA LEU A 131 -8.64 7.76 12.21
C LEU A 131 -8.10 7.19 13.54
N ALA A 132 -7.02 7.75 14.07
CA ALA A 132 -6.49 7.33 15.37
C ALA A 132 -7.47 7.62 16.52
N ALA A 133 -8.16 8.76 16.51
CA ALA A 133 -9.16 9.13 17.52
C ALA A 133 -10.41 8.22 17.48
N THR A 134 -10.72 7.63 16.33
CA THR A 134 -11.80 6.65 16.17
C THR A 134 -11.39 5.20 16.45
N GLY A 135 -10.14 4.99 16.91
CA GLY A 135 -9.68 3.69 17.40
C GLY A 135 -8.91 2.84 16.37
N HIS A 136 -8.63 3.38 15.18
CA HIS A 136 -7.78 2.68 14.21
C HIS A 136 -6.32 2.67 14.63
N ASP A 137 -5.62 1.59 14.33
CA ASP A 137 -4.16 1.49 14.45
C ASP A 137 -3.50 2.22 13.28
N VAL A 138 -3.01 3.44 13.52
CA VAL A 138 -2.46 4.33 12.48
C VAL A 138 -0.98 4.55 12.68
N TRP A 139 -0.19 4.16 11.67
CA TRP A 139 1.26 4.32 11.64
C TRP A 139 1.68 5.40 10.66
N GLN A 140 2.65 6.20 11.07
CA GLN A 140 3.24 7.21 10.19
C GLN A 140 4.58 6.73 9.62
N TYR A 141 4.66 6.66 8.30
CA TYR A 141 5.93 6.47 7.61
C TYR A 141 6.72 7.78 7.62
N ALA A 142 7.80 7.82 8.40
CA ALA A 142 8.68 8.97 8.53
C ALA A 142 10.00 8.71 7.79
N PRO A 143 10.26 9.36 6.64
CA PRO A 143 11.53 9.23 5.94
C PRO A 143 12.65 9.88 6.74
N TYR A 144 13.79 9.21 6.81
CA TYR A 144 14.98 9.69 7.49
C TYR A 144 16.22 9.51 6.61
N GLY A 145 17.14 10.48 6.62
CA GLY A 145 18.42 10.40 5.92
C GLY A 145 18.64 11.52 4.91
N GLU A 146 19.75 11.43 4.14
CA GLU A 146 20.24 12.51 3.28
C GLU A 146 19.43 12.71 1.99
N LYS A 147 18.65 11.72 1.55
CA LYS A 147 17.88 11.77 0.30
C LYS A 147 16.48 12.41 0.44
N TRP A 148 16.29 13.26 1.43
CA TRP A 148 15.00 13.92 1.71
C TRP A 148 14.48 14.80 0.55
N LEU A 149 15.38 15.37 -0.26
CA LEU A 149 15.01 16.19 -1.43
C LEU A 149 14.24 15.36 -2.48
N SER A 150 14.71 14.17 -2.81
CA SER A 150 14.04 13.29 -3.79
C SER A 150 12.68 12.82 -3.29
N TYR A 151 12.58 12.54 -2.00
CA TYR A 151 11.31 12.22 -1.34
C TYR A 151 10.34 13.39 -1.41
N THR A 152 10.77 14.59 -1.02
CA THR A 152 9.93 15.80 -1.05
C THR A 152 9.48 16.14 -2.47
N TYR A 153 10.36 16.01 -3.46
CA TYR A 153 10.03 16.22 -4.87
C TYR A 153 8.91 15.29 -5.35
N ARG A 154 8.98 13.98 -5.05
CA ARG A 154 7.91 13.02 -5.37
C ARG A 154 6.57 13.43 -4.74
N ARG A 155 6.57 13.85 -3.46
CA ARG A 155 5.35 14.31 -2.77
C ARG A 155 4.75 15.58 -3.39
N VAL A 156 5.60 16.54 -3.80
CA VAL A 156 5.14 17.76 -4.48
C VAL A 156 4.57 17.42 -5.86
N ARG A 157 5.19 16.52 -6.60
CA ARG A 157 4.71 16.06 -7.90
C ARG A 157 3.33 15.40 -7.78
N GLU A 158 3.15 14.47 -6.88
CA GLU A 158 1.85 13.81 -6.61
C GLU A 158 0.75 14.82 -6.23
N ARG A 159 1.07 15.83 -5.42
CA ARG A 159 0.12 16.91 -5.09
C ARG A 159 -0.29 17.71 -6.32
N ARG A 160 0.65 18.04 -7.22
CA ARG A 160 0.37 18.77 -8.45
C ARG A 160 -0.51 17.96 -9.41
N GLU A 161 -0.25 16.67 -9.56
CA GLU A 161 -1.05 15.77 -10.39
C GLU A 161 -2.47 15.67 -9.87
N ASN A 162 -2.66 15.54 -8.55
CA ASN A 162 -3.97 15.54 -7.91
C ASN A 162 -4.72 16.88 -8.05
N LEU A 163 -4.01 18.02 -7.96
CA LEU A 163 -4.60 19.35 -8.17
C LEU A 163 -4.99 19.58 -9.64
N LEU A 164 -4.17 19.14 -10.59
CA LEU A 164 -4.46 19.21 -12.02
C LEU A 164 -5.64 18.31 -12.40
N PHE A 165 -5.76 17.14 -11.79
CA PHE A 165 -6.90 16.25 -11.98
C PHE A 165 -8.20 16.87 -11.45
N ALA A 166 -8.17 17.45 -10.24
CA ALA A 166 -9.31 18.17 -9.67
C ALA A 166 -9.69 19.40 -10.51
N ALA A 167 -8.72 20.16 -10.99
CA ALA A 167 -8.96 21.30 -11.87
C ALA A 167 -9.57 20.87 -13.22
N ARG A 168 -9.12 19.78 -13.82
CA ARG A 168 -9.70 19.22 -15.04
C ARG A 168 -11.14 18.72 -14.84
N ALA A 169 -11.42 18.09 -13.68
CA ALA A 169 -12.78 17.65 -13.36
C ALA A 169 -13.76 18.82 -13.19
N ILE A 170 -13.27 19.98 -12.73
CA ILE A 170 -14.08 21.20 -12.58
C ILE A 170 -14.23 21.95 -13.91
N LEU A 171 -13.19 21.98 -14.76
CA LEU A 171 -13.16 22.70 -16.02
C LEU A 171 -13.67 21.87 -17.22
N GLY A 172 -13.85 20.58 -17.05
CA GLY A 172 -14.33 19.62 -18.06
C GLY A 172 -15.84 19.50 -18.12
N ARG A 173 -16.55 20.56 -17.77
CA ARG A 173 -17.99 20.73 -18.03
C ARG A 173 -18.21 21.54 -19.28
#